data_6338a1caf20fec915d90d5a2076f7c6d
#
_entry.id   6338a1caf20fec915d90d5a2076f7c6d
#
_cell.length_a   1.000
_cell.length_b   1.000
_cell.length_c   1.000
_cell.angle_alpha   90.00
_cell.angle_beta   90.00
_cell.angle_gamma   90.00
#
_symmetry.space_group_name_H-M   'P 1'
#
loop_
_entity.id
_entity.type
_entity.pdbx_description
1 polymer ?
#
loop_
_entity_poly.entity_id
_entity_poly.type
_entity_poly.pdbx_seq_one_letter_code
_entity_poly.pdbx_strand_id
1 'polypeptide(L)'
;MTSVPIVRRVLGDGPFAEIGEPALAVIDDRSRMVAVGGDLGAVQWNGTGTADSRWTGHRIGVYERDALRCRHLVRSWYPVRSLAFHPVLPLLAVGTGRYDGGYSFEGELLLIHLDSRNVVSALQHPREVLSVEWRSETALRLVLAPCDDWENPHAHEQGHTAVVTRADWGAVEQRAIGAEELAAPAEPAVQPDHSAETRRLLADLADAAGQQWSGRRRVWAVEGMEDGRVLAALDGVLAESWLPSGDRQWAVEDEEGGRQLVLASDGTSVWANAERRSRRKGRHWETSAPRLARIAIDAGQVLETLSPGVCAVLITGGQRTILRPMDGGSKRPARLMMYDLDSTVDGPEVGRYDLFNHGFAVRSASRPYVLVGTDLDKPHKDKWIAAVGADGTLRRLFPHSWVPQEHRFGGPAVEIGQSLVYAGTVHHGHGLQPGGAYVVRRSLNGAVQWQYRTDHPATALDADEDTVYVAYNSGALTALDADNGSVRWHTELEVGGAPTTAPSLAVAPQGHLLVGTVDGRILECSLRR
;
A
#
# COMPACT_ATOMS: atom_id res chain seq x y z
N MET A 1 19.56 3.04 -26.11
CA MET A 1 19.37 2.40 -24.80
C MET A 1 18.88 3.48 -23.85
N THR A 2 17.60 3.48 -23.52
CA THR A 2 17.03 4.40 -22.54
C THR A 2 17.52 3.98 -21.16
N SER A 3 18.11 4.90 -20.38
CA SER A 3 18.69 4.58 -19.08
C SER A 3 17.60 4.43 -18.02
N VAL A 4 17.79 3.50 -17.08
CA VAL A 4 16.98 3.34 -15.87
C VAL A 4 16.93 4.67 -15.10
N PRO A 5 15.80 5.07 -14.51
CA PRO A 5 15.68 6.31 -13.76
C PRO A 5 16.65 6.32 -12.58
N ILE A 6 17.23 7.48 -12.31
CA ILE A 6 18.14 7.68 -11.18
C ILE A 6 17.41 8.51 -10.14
N VAL A 7 17.33 8.00 -8.92
CA VAL A 7 16.80 8.75 -7.77
C VAL A 7 17.72 9.96 -7.52
N ARG A 8 17.19 11.16 -7.67
CA ARG A 8 17.89 12.43 -7.44
C ARG A 8 17.70 12.91 -6.02
N ARG A 9 16.51 12.69 -5.49
CA ARG A 9 16.11 13.16 -4.16
C ARG A 9 15.08 12.22 -3.56
N VAL A 10 15.15 12.07 -2.24
CA VAL A 10 14.15 11.35 -1.44
C VAL A 10 13.53 12.37 -0.48
N LEU A 11 12.20 12.55 -0.56
CA LEU A 11 11.45 13.40 0.36
C LEU A 11 10.79 12.51 1.42
N GLY A 12 10.73 13.02 2.65
CA GLY A 12 10.13 12.29 3.77
C GLY A 12 10.94 11.08 4.23
N ASP A 13 12.24 11.03 3.88
CA ASP A 13 13.16 10.04 4.44
C ASP A 13 13.50 10.35 5.90
N GLY A 14 13.82 9.33 6.66
CA GLY A 14 14.17 9.45 8.07
C GLY A 14 14.50 8.11 8.70
N PRO A 15 14.89 8.10 9.97
CA PRO A 15 15.18 6.85 10.67
C PRO A 15 13.95 5.94 10.70
N PHE A 16 14.17 4.64 10.58
CA PHE A 16 13.13 3.60 10.60
C PHE A 16 12.11 3.64 9.46
N ALA A 17 12.34 4.43 8.40
CA ALA A 17 11.38 4.55 7.29
C ALA A 17 11.11 3.19 6.62
N GLU A 18 12.11 2.30 6.53
CA GLU A 18 12.00 0.99 5.88
C GLU A 18 10.95 0.06 6.52
N ILE A 19 10.57 0.35 7.78
CA ILE A 19 9.65 -0.51 8.56
C ILE A 19 8.18 -0.22 8.24
N GLY A 20 7.84 0.97 7.79
CA GLY A 20 6.46 1.41 7.65
C GLY A 20 5.80 1.69 9.01
N GLU A 21 4.65 1.09 9.30
CA GLU A 21 3.97 1.23 10.60
C GLU A 21 4.64 0.36 11.65
N PRO A 22 5.32 0.92 12.67
CA PRO A 22 5.96 0.13 13.70
C PRO A 22 4.92 -0.50 14.64
N ALA A 23 5.06 -1.81 14.87
CA ALA A 23 4.19 -2.58 15.76
C ALA A 23 4.83 -2.77 17.15
N LEU A 24 6.12 -3.09 17.17
CA LEU A 24 6.87 -3.28 18.42
C LEU A 24 8.37 -3.03 18.19
N ALA A 25 9.08 -2.68 19.28
CA ALA A 25 10.52 -2.52 19.25
C ALA A 25 11.15 -2.99 20.56
N VAL A 26 12.38 -3.47 20.48
CA VAL A 26 13.19 -3.87 21.63
C VAL A 26 14.61 -3.33 21.49
N ILE A 27 15.22 -2.96 22.61
CA ILE A 27 16.60 -2.48 22.69
C ILE A 27 17.47 -3.56 23.32
N ASP A 28 18.66 -3.78 22.78
CA ASP A 28 19.75 -4.51 23.43
C ASP A 28 20.87 -3.52 23.77
N ASP A 29 20.98 -3.18 25.04
CA ASP A 29 22.01 -2.25 25.55
C ASP A 29 23.41 -2.83 25.39
N ARG A 30 23.57 -4.15 25.42
CA ARG A 30 24.86 -4.82 25.29
C ARG A 30 25.46 -4.66 23.90
N SER A 31 24.69 -4.96 22.86
CA SER A 31 25.11 -4.81 21.46
C SER A 31 24.87 -3.41 20.90
N ARG A 32 24.19 -2.53 21.65
CA ARG A 32 23.74 -1.20 21.21
C ARG A 32 22.88 -1.27 19.92
N MET A 33 22.00 -2.26 19.87
CA MET A 33 21.10 -2.48 18.76
C MET A 33 19.66 -2.23 19.17
N VAL A 34 18.84 -1.87 18.17
CA VAL A 34 17.37 -1.77 18.28
C VAL A 34 16.76 -2.65 17.21
N ALA A 35 15.90 -3.55 17.58
CA ALA A 35 15.09 -4.32 16.64
C ALA A 35 13.66 -3.74 16.61
N VAL A 36 13.13 -3.53 15.41
CA VAL A 36 11.80 -2.96 15.17
C VAL A 36 11.04 -3.88 14.23
N GLY A 37 9.88 -4.35 14.67
CA GLY A 37 8.91 -5.03 13.82
C GLY A 37 7.86 -4.05 13.30
N GLY A 38 7.53 -4.14 12.03
CA GLY A 38 6.55 -3.23 11.43
C GLY A 38 5.80 -3.83 10.25
N ASP A 39 4.89 -3.02 9.72
CA ASP A 39 3.99 -3.38 8.63
C ASP A 39 3.96 -2.29 7.55
N LEU A 40 4.27 -2.66 6.33
CA LEU A 40 4.09 -1.78 5.17
C LEU A 40 2.62 -1.68 4.72
N GLY A 41 1.77 -2.56 5.25
CA GLY A 41 0.39 -2.73 4.84
C GLY A 41 0.25 -3.34 3.44
N ALA A 42 -0.95 -3.75 3.12
CA ALA A 42 -1.27 -4.23 1.78
C ALA A 42 -1.48 -3.03 0.85
N VAL A 43 -0.86 -3.05 -0.33
CA VAL A 43 -1.28 -2.21 -1.44
C VAL A 43 -2.50 -2.87 -2.05
N GLN A 44 -3.67 -2.57 -1.49
CA GLN A 44 -4.93 -2.97 -2.10
C GLN A 44 -5.25 -1.97 -3.21
N TRP A 45 -5.31 -2.48 -4.39
CA TRP A 45 -5.87 -1.79 -5.50
C TRP A 45 -7.39 -1.91 -5.43
N ASN A 46 -8.04 -0.87 -4.90
CA ASN A 46 -9.48 -0.60 -4.95
C ASN A 46 -10.40 -1.85 -4.98
N GLY A 47 -10.26 -2.73 -4.00
CA GLY A 47 -11.19 -3.83 -3.76
C GLY A 47 -11.11 -5.04 -4.69
N THR A 48 -10.19 -5.07 -5.64
CA THR A 48 -10.17 -6.14 -6.66
C THR A 48 -9.06 -7.15 -6.53
N GLY A 49 -8.25 -7.08 -5.54
CA GLY A 49 -7.22 -8.07 -5.33
C GLY A 49 -6.46 -7.81 -4.05
N THR A 50 -6.25 -8.83 -3.30
CA THR A 50 -5.17 -8.86 -2.34
C THR A 50 -3.90 -8.62 -3.14
N ALA A 51 -3.22 -7.50 -2.87
CA ALA A 51 -1.84 -7.36 -3.26
C ALA A 51 -1.13 -8.66 -2.87
N ASP A 52 -0.29 -9.17 -3.74
CA ASP A 52 0.55 -10.29 -3.35
C ASP A 52 1.34 -9.83 -2.13
N SER A 53 0.96 -10.30 -0.94
CA SER A 53 1.54 -9.89 0.34
C SER A 53 3.05 -10.14 0.42
N ARG A 54 3.60 -10.86 -0.56
CA ARG A 54 5.03 -11.10 -0.71
C ARG A 54 5.87 -9.82 -0.81
N TRP A 55 5.30 -8.72 -1.29
CA TRP A 55 6.06 -7.50 -1.58
C TRP A 55 5.80 -6.35 -0.60
N THR A 56 4.62 -6.33 -0.02
CA THR A 56 4.19 -5.27 0.92
C THR A 56 4.09 -5.74 2.37
N GLY A 57 4.58 -6.94 2.67
CA GLY A 57 4.40 -7.58 3.95
C GLY A 57 5.11 -6.92 5.14
N HIS A 58 5.20 -7.69 6.19
CA HIS A 58 5.79 -7.30 7.45
C HIS A 58 7.31 -7.30 7.38
N ARG A 59 7.94 -6.43 8.17
CA ARG A 59 9.40 -6.28 8.20
C ARG A 59 9.94 -6.30 9.62
N ILE A 60 11.16 -6.78 9.73
CA ILE A 60 11.99 -6.67 10.92
C ILE A 60 13.24 -5.91 10.52
N GLY A 61 13.46 -4.74 11.13
CA GLY A 61 14.68 -3.96 10.98
C GLY A 61 15.52 -4.07 12.24
N VAL A 62 16.82 -4.24 12.09
CA VAL A 62 17.79 -4.15 13.20
C VAL A 62 18.71 -2.98 12.93
N TYR A 63 18.77 -2.04 13.87
CA TYR A 63 19.41 -0.75 13.73
C TYR A 63 20.54 -0.58 14.75
N GLU A 64 21.59 0.12 14.36
CA GLU A 64 22.54 0.70 15.29
C GLU A 64 21.85 1.77 16.12
N ARG A 65 21.85 1.65 17.45
CA ARG A 65 21.13 2.58 18.33
C ARG A 65 21.55 4.03 18.20
N ASP A 66 22.83 4.29 18.00
CA ASP A 66 23.36 5.65 18.02
C ASP A 66 23.22 6.36 16.67
N ALA A 67 23.42 5.63 15.58
CA ALA A 67 23.36 6.18 14.23
C ALA A 67 22.01 5.95 13.55
N LEU A 68 21.15 5.12 14.12
CA LEU A 68 19.86 4.67 13.60
C LEU A 68 19.94 4.09 12.18
N ARG A 69 21.14 3.58 11.82
CA ARG A 69 21.38 2.97 10.52
C ARG A 69 20.88 1.54 10.52
N CYS A 70 20.05 1.19 9.54
CA CYS A 70 19.56 -0.18 9.33
C CYS A 70 20.74 -1.10 8.96
N ARG A 71 20.97 -2.14 9.77
CA ARG A 71 22.00 -3.17 9.55
C ARG A 71 21.42 -4.40 8.88
N HIS A 72 20.21 -4.77 9.30
CA HIS A 72 19.49 -5.92 8.77
C HIS A 72 18.06 -5.51 8.51
N LEU A 73 17.55 -5.86 7.34
CA LEU A 73 16.15 -5.75 7.00
C LEU A 73 15.67 -7.13 6.54
N VAL A 74 14.79 -7.73 7.33
CA VAL A 74 14.24 -9.06 7.08
C VAL A 74 12.76 -8.91 6.74
N ARG A 75 12.30 -9.63 5.72
CA ARG A 75 10.87 -9.73 5.39
C ARG A 75 10.25 -10.89 6.14
N SER A 76 9.05 -10.70 6.62
CA SER A 76 8.22 -11.75 7.20
C SER A 76 6.92 -11.91 6.41
N TRP A 77 6.45 -13.15 6.29
CA TRP A 77 5.14 -13.45 5.72
C TRP A 77 3.98 -13.07 6.64
N TYR A 78 4.27 -12.99 7.94
CA TYR A 78 3.29 -12.77 9.00
C TYR A 78 3.64 -11.53 9.82
N PRO A 79 2.62 -10.88 10.42
CA PRO A 79 2.82 -9.81 11.39
C PRO A 79 3.83 -10.19 12.47
N VAL A 80 4.70 -9.25 12.83
CA VAL A 80 5.65 -9.42 13.93
C VAL A 80 4.89 -9.27 15.25
N ARG A 81 4.98 -10.27 16.10
CA ARG A 81 4.28 -10.35 17.39
C ARG A 81 5.19 -10.15 18.59
N SER A 82 6.44 -10.57 18.47
CA SER A 82 7.41 -10.48 19.58
C SER A 82 8.83 -10.48 19.06
N LEU A 83 9.74 -9.80 19.78
CA LEU A 83 11.16 -9.71 19.49
C LEU A 83 11.95 -9.94 20.77
N ALA A 84 13.03 -10.72 20.74
CA ALA A 84 13.92 -10.91 21.87
C ALA A 84 15.36 -11.14 21.42
N PHE A 85 16.30 -10.25 21.83
CA PHE A 85 17.72 -10.48 21.64
C PHE A 85 18.21 -11.59 22.56
N HIS A 86 19.07 -12.47 22.03
CA HIS A 86 19.71 -13.50 22.82
C HIS A 86 20.69 -12.87 23.84
N PRO A 87 20.72 -13.36 25.10
CA PRO A 87 21.51 -12.74 26.16
C PRO A 87 23.03 -12.74 25.91
N VAL A 88 23.54 -13.63 25.05
CA VAL A 88 24.99 -13.74 24.75
C VAL A 88 25.30 -13.72 23.27
N LEU A 89 24.59 -14.53 22.46
CA LEU A 89 24.86 -14.67 21.03
C LEU A 89 24.36 -13.43 20.23
N PRO A 90 24.98 -13.10 19.08
CA PRO A 90 24.48 -12.10 18.15
C PRO A 90 23.26 -12.66 17.39
N LEU A 91 22.17 -12.91 18.09
CA LEU A 91 20.98 -13.58 17.62
C LEU A 91 19.71 -12.85 18.09
N LEU A 92 18.76 -12.69 17.21
CA LEU A 92 17.43 -12.16 17.50
C LEU A 92 16.38 -13.24 17.23
N ALA A 93 15.59 -13.58 18.25
CA ALA A 93 14.39 -14.40 18.08
C ALA A 93 13.19 -13.50 17.78
N VAL A 94 12.38 -13.91 16.79
CA VAL A 94 11.20 -13.17 16.31
C VAL A 94 10.02 -14.11 16.25
N GLY A 95 8.99 -13.81 17.02
CA GLY A 95 7.69 -14.44 16.93
C GLY A 95 6.81 -13.70 15.91
N THR A 96 6.23 -14.45 14.97
CA THR A 96 5.32 -13.90 13.97
C THR A 96 4.02 -14.70 13.89
N GLY A 97 2.96 -14.10 13.40
CA GLY A 97 1.74 -14.85 13.17
C GLY A 97 0.51 -14.01 12.85
N ARG A 98 -0.51 -14.70 12.39
CA ARG A 98 -1.85 -14.15 12.12
C ARG A 98 -2.89 -15.27 12.11
N TYR A 99 -4.14 -14.89 12.34
CA TYR A 99 -5.28 -15.72 11.99
C TYR A 99 -5.58 -15.58 10.50
N ASP A 100 -5.76 -16.68 9.78
CA ASP A 100 -5.95 -16.71 8.31
C ASP A 100 -7.33 -16.20 7.86
N GLY A 101 -8.26 -16.00 8.82
CA GLY A 101 -9.65 -15.62 8.56
C GLY A 101 -10.57 -16.81 8.22
N GLY A 102 -10.00 -18.01 8.15
CA GLY A 102 -10.70 -19.28 8.01
C GLY A 102 -10.78 -20.02 9.33
N TYR A 103 -9.71 -20.71 9.72
CA TYR A 103 -9.66 -21.50 10.94
C TYR A 103 -8.29 -21.55 11.60
N SER A 104 -7.21 -21.21 10.89
CA SER A 104 -5.85 -21.49 11.31
C SER A 104 -5.11 -20.28 11.84
N PHE A 105 -4.25 -20.49 12.86
CA PHE A 105 -3.30 -19.50 13.36
C PHE A 105 -1.92 -19.85 12.80
N GLU A 106 -1.52 -19.14 11.74
CA GLU A 106 -0.27 -19.36 11.02
C GLU A 106 0.81 -18.38 11.46
N GLY A 107 2.07 -18.82 11.44
CA GLY A 107 3.22 -17.98 11.79
C GLY A 107 4.52 -18.76 11.85
N GLU A 108 5.58 -18.08 12.29
CA GLU A 108 6.93 -18.60 12.33
C GLU A 108 7.68 -18.12 13.57
N LEU A 109 8.62 -18.93 14.03
CA LEU A 109 9.71 -18.50 14.88
C LEU A 109 10.93 -18.27 13.98
N LEU A 110 11.30 -17.00 13.78
CA LEU A 110 12.49 -16.66 13.02
C LEU A 110 13.67 -16.43 13.99
N LEU A 111 14.81 -17.03 13.67
CA LEU A 111 16.09 -16.77 14.30
C LEU A 111 16.96 -15.98 13.31
N ILE A 112 17.28 -14.74 13.64
CA ILE A 112 18.06 -13.83 12.79
C ILE A 112 19.48 -13.73 13.35
N HIS A 113 20.45 -14.24 12.62
CA HIS A 113 21.87 -14.16 12.96
C HIS A 113 22.42 -12.80 12.55
N LEU A 114 22.77 -11.96 13.51
CA LEU A 114 23.15 -10.58 13.29
C LEU A 114 24.52 -10.40 12.61
N ASP A 115 25.42 -11.37 12.74
CA ASP A 115 26.74 -11.32 12.10
C ASP A 115 26.70 -11.83 10.65
N SER A 116 26.03 -12.97 10.41
CA SER A 116 25.98 -13.64 9.11
C SER A 116 24.84 -13.20 8.20
N ARG A 117 23.84 -12.49 8.73
CA ARG A 117 22.56 -12.15 8.10
C ARG A 117 21.70 -13.36 7.71
N ASN A 118 22.03 -14.53 8.24
CA ASN A 118 21.24 -15.73 8.01
C ASN A 118 19.93 -15.66 8.81
N VAL A 119 18.82 -16.12 8.21
CA VAL A 119 17.50 -16.20 8.83
C VAL A 119 17.02 -17.64 8.79
N VAL A 120 16.70 -18.18 9.93
CA VAL A 120 16.22 -19.56 10.09
C VAL A 120 14.77 -19.53 10.57
N SER A 121 13.86 -20.18 9.86
CA SER A 121 12.51 -20.47 10.34
C SER A 121 12.56 -21.79 11.12
N ALA A 122 12.52 -21.70 12.45
CA ALA A 122 12.88 -22.79 13.35
C ALA A 122 11.74 -23.81 13.57
N LEU A 123 10.46 -23.43 13.40
CA LEU A 123 9.32 -24.33 13.59
C LEU A 123 9.17 -25.31 12.43
N GLN A 124 8.93 -26.58 12.72
CA GLN A 124 8.66 -27.61 11.73
C GLN A 124 7.37 -27.37 10.96
N HIS A 125 6.34 -26.87 11.65
CA HIS A 125 5.05 -26.53 11.07
C HIS A 125 4.70 -25.07 11.40
N PRO A 126 4.10 -24.32 10.46
CA PRO A 126 3.64 -22.97 10.71
C PRO A 126 2.70 -22.91 11.91
N ARG A 127 2.96 -21.99 12.83
CA ARG A 127 2.13 -21.72 14.00
C ARG A 127 2.36 -20.30 14.48
N GLU A 128 1.31 -19.57 14.82
CA GLU A 128 1.46 -18.22 15.34
C GLU A 128 2.22 -18.22 16.66
N VAL A 129 3.30 -17.44 16.72
CA VAL A 129 4.15 -17.25 17.90
C VAL A 129 3.82 -15.90 18.51
N LEU A 130 3.01 -15.92 19.56
CA LEU A 130 2.51 -14.73 20.25
C LEU A 130 3.59 -14.01 21.06
N SER A 131 4.51 -14.77 21.68
CA SER A 131 5.59 -14.20 22.48
C SER A 131 6.83 -15.08 22.45
N VAL A 132 8.01 -14.43 22.49
CA VAL A 132 9.32 -15.05 22.64
C VAL A 132 10.07 -14.38 23.80
N GLU A 133 10.72 -15.17 24.68
CA GLU A 133 11.46 -14.67 25.83
C GLU A 133 12.63 -15.60 26.16
N TRP A 134 13.86 -15.09 26.16
CA TRP A 134 15.01 -15.84 26.62
C TRP A 134 15.01 -15.98 28.16
N ARG A 135 14.88 -17.21 28.65
CA ARG A 135 14.99 -17.53 30.09
C ARG A 135 16.44 -17.67 30.52
N SER A 136 17.29 -18.10 29.58
CA SER A 136 18.74 -18.23 29.77
C SER A 136 19.41 -18.28 28.41
N GLU A 137 20.73 -18.44 28.37
CA GLU A 137 21.49 -18.64 27.11
C GLU A 137 21.08 -19.91 26.35
N THR A 138 20.49 -20.88 27.02
CA THR A 138 20.11 -22.16 26.42
C THR A 138 18.60 -22.38 26.34
N ALA A 139 17.78 -21.56 26.98
CA ALA A 139 16.35 -21.77 27.09
C ALA A 139 15.52 -20.59 26.53
N LEU A 140 14.68 -20.87 25.56
CA LEU A 140 13.73 -19.94 24.96
C LEU A 140 12.30 -20.34 25.37
N ARG A 141 11.60 -19.43 26.03
CA ARG A 141 10.16 -19.55 26.29
C ARG A 141 9.38 -19.01 25.07
N LEU A 142 8.41 -19.79 24.63
CA LEU A 142 7.50 -19.47 23.55
C LEU A 142 6.06 -19.49 24.07
N VAL A 143 5.27 -18.51 23.68
CA VAL A 143 3.81 -18.58 23.78
C VAL A 143 3.27 -18.70 22.35
N LEU A 144 2.53 -19.76 22.07
CA LEU A 144 2.01 -20.08 20.75
C LEU A 144 0.48 -20.01 20.78
N ALA A 145 -0.15 -19.49 19.73
CA ALA A 145 -1.59 -19.61 19.57
C ALA A 145 -2.00 -21.11 19.44
N PRO A 146 -3.27 -21.47 19.66
CA PRO A 146 -3.79 -22.77 19.23
C PRO A 146 -3.50 -23.02 17.74
N CYS A 147 -3.57 -24.27 17.30
CA CYS A 147 -3.39 -24.55 15.86
C CYS A 147 -4.54 -24.00 15.02
N ASP A 148 -5.76 -24.11 15.56
CA ASP A 148 -7.01 -23.68 14.91
C ASP A 148 -8.06 -23.30 15.96
N ASP A 149 -9.19 -22.77 15.47
CA ASP A 149 -10.36 -22.43 16.29
C ASP A 149 -11.58 -23.32 15.99
N TRP A 150 -11.41 -24.40 15.22
CA TRP A 150 -12.49 -25.23 14.69
C TRP A 150 -13.47 -25.72 15.76
N GLU A 151 -12.97 -26.19 16.89
CA GLU A 151 -13.79 -26.67 18.01
C GLU A 151 -13.67 -25.79 19.26
N ASN A 152 -12.92 -24.70 19.17
CA ASN A 152 -12.58 -23.85 20.31
C ASN A 152 -12.95 -22.38 20.07
N PRO A 153 -14.15 -21.94 20.49
CA PRO A 153 -14.58 -20.54 20.32
C PRO A 153 -13.73 -19.52 21.11
N HIS A 154 -12.91 -19.99 22.06
CA HIS A 154 -12.01 -19.17 22.86
C HIS A 154 -10.56 -19.19 22.34
N ALA A 155 -10.27 -19.81 21.20
CA ALA A 155 -8.90 -19.95 20.67
C ALA A 155 -8.17 -18.60 20.55
N HIS A 156 -8.87 -17.53 20.20
CA HIS A 156 -8.29 -16.18 20.09
C HIS A 156 -7.83 -15.54 21.42
N GLU A 157 -8.22 -16.13 22.55
CA GLU A 157 -7.90 -15.65 23.91
C GLU A 157 -6.96 -16.63 24.63
N GLN A 158 -6.43 -17.64 23.95
CA GLN A 158 -5.61 -18.70 24.50
C GLN A 158 -4.22 -18.77 23.89
N GLY A 159 -3.28 -19.30 24.66
CA GLY A 159 -1.92 -19.61 24.21
C GLY A 159 -1.39 -20.87 24.89
N HIS A 160 -0.37 -21.45 24.28
CA HIS A 160 0.36 -22.61 24.79
C HIS A 160 1.79 -22.17 25.14
N THR A 161 2.18 -22.29 26.38
CA THR A 161 3.52 -21.90 26.83
C THR A 161 4.46 -23.11 26.80
N ALA A 162 5.47 -23.08 25.92
CA ALA A 162 6.54 -24.06 25.83
C ALA A 162 7.90 -23.44 26.16
N VAL A 163 8.82 -24.26 26.67
CA VAL A 163 10.22 -23.89 26.86
C VAL A 163 11.10 -24.84 26.06
N VAL A 164 11.74 -24.31 25.02
CA VAL A 164 12.65 -25.08 24.18
C VAL A 164 14.08 -24.86 24.65
N THR A 165 14.85 -25.92 24.79
CA THR A 165 16.24 -25.86 25.26
C THR A 165 17.19 -26.34 24.15
N ARG A 166 18.25 -25.57 23.89
CA ARG A 166 19.35 -25.93 22.97
C ARG A 166 20.68 -25.58 23.63
N ALA A 167 21.66 -26.45 23.45
CA ALA A 167 23.02 -26.18 23.93
C ALA A 167 23.66 -25.01 23.18
N ASP A 168 23.34 -24.88 21.88
CA ASP A 168 23.79 -23.80 21.02
C ASP A 168 22.65 -23.37 20.10
N TRP A 169 22.09 -22.21 20.34
CA TRP A 169 21.05 -21.60 19.51
C TRP A 169 21.58 -21.06 18.18
N GLY A 170 22.90 -20.79 18.09
CA GLY A 170 23.54 -20.37 16.85
C GLY A 170 23.64 -21.49 15.80
N ALA A 171 23.53 -22.76 16.23
CA ALA A 171 23.57 -23.93 15.36
C ALA A 171 22.18 -24.51 15.02
N VAL A 172 21.09 -23.83 15.42
CA VAL A 172 19.72 -24.31 15.13
C VAL A 172 19.45 -24.23 13.63
N GLU A 173 19.06 -25.38 13.08
CA GLU A 173 18.74 -25.51 11.65
C GLU A 173 17.26 -25.17 11.37
N GLN A 174 16.98 -25.07 10.08
CA GLN A 174 15.62 -24.87 9.58
C GLN A 174 14.70 -26.02 10.03
N ARG A 175 13.50 -25.68 10.58
CA ARG A 175 12.49 -26.65 11.00
C ARG A 175 12.95 -27.62 12.09
N ALA A 176 13.87 -27.18 12.96
CA ALA A 176 14.47 -28.03 14.00
C ALA A 176 13.60 -28.19 15.26
N ILE A 177 12.49 -27.45 15.40
CA ILE A 177 11.60 -27.51 16.57
C ILE A 177 10.30 -28.19 16.17
N GLY A 178 10.08 -29.38 16.71
CA GLY A 178 8.93 -30.22 16.43
C GLY A 178 7.72 -29.97 17.33
N ALA A 179 6.58 -30.53 16.94
CA ALA A 179 5.32 -30.37 17.67
C ALA A 179 5.39 -30.92 19.12
N GLU A 180 6.14 -31.99 19.35
CA GLU A 180 6.28 -32.61 20.66
C GLU A 180 6.97 -31.68 21.68
N GLU A 181 7.94 -30.88 21.23
CA GLU A 181 8.64 -29.89 22.06
C GLU A 181 7.75 -28.68 22.42
N LEU A 182 6.71 -28.47 21.65
CA LEU A 182 5.76 -27.35 21.77
C LEU A 182 4.45 -27.77 22.48
N ALA A 183 4.32 -29.03 22.83
CA ALA A 183 3.13 -29.55 23.51
C ALA A 183 3.00 -28.95 24.90
N ALA A 184 1.94 -28.19 25.14
CA ALA A 184 1.65 -27.57 26.41
C ALA A 184 0.12 -27.36 26.56
N PRO A 185 -0.41 -27.33 27.80
CA PRO A 185 -1.81 -27.00 28.03
C PRO A 185 -2.12 -25.58 27.56
N ALA A 186 -3.38 -25.35 27.16
CA ALA A 186 -3.86 -24.03 26.83
C ALA A 186 -4.05 -23.17 28.09
N GLU A 187 -3.60 -21.93 28.04
CA GLU A 187 -3.72 -20.92 29.10
C GLU A 187 -4.28 -19.62 28.49
N PRO A 188 -4.94 -18.76 29.28
CA PRO A 188 -5.34 -17.44 28.80
C PRO A 188 -4.12 -16.66 28.30
N ALA A 189 -4.18 -16.13 27.10
CA ALA A 189 -3.13 -15.30 26.50
C ALA A 189 -3.77 -14.07 25.86
N VAL A 190 -3.31 -12.90 26.27
CA VAL A 190 -3.70 -11.61 25.70
C VAL A 190 -2.50 -11.03 24.99
N GLN A 191 -2.66 -10.65 23.74
CA GLN A 191 -1.65 -9.87 23.03
C GLN A 191 -1.85 -8.38 23.31
N PRO A 192 -0.91 -7.70 23.97
CA PRO A 192 -0.96 -6.27 24.15
C PRO A 192 -0.66 -5.56 22.82
N ASP A 193 -1.29 -4.40 22.61
CA ASP A 193 -0.93 -3.48 21.52
C ASP A 193 0.20 -2.58 22.00
N HIS A 194 1.40 -2.80 21.46
CA HIS A 194 2.61 -2.04 21.77
C HIS A 194 2.83 -0.84 20.83
N SER A 195 1.97 -0.59 19.88
CA SER A 195 2.22 0.38 18.81
C SER A 195 2.43 1.81 19.31
N ALA A 196 1.67 2.25 20.32
CA ALA A 196 1.83 3.59 20.90
C ALA A 196 3.13 3.75 21.70
N GLU A 197 3.52 2.73 22.44
CA GLU A 197 4.79 2.68 23.19
C GLU A 197 5.97 2.66 22.22
N THR A 198 5.87 1.84 21.18
CA THR A 198 6.89 1.72 20.14
C THR A 198 7.11 3.05 19.43
N ARG A 199 6.04 3.74 19.04
CA ARG A 199 6.17 5.07 18.39
C ARG A 199 6.88 6.07 19.30
N ARG A 200 6.58 6.10 20.59
CA ARG A 200 7.30 6.95 21.56
C ARG A 200 8.77 6.59 21.61
N LEU A 201 9.08 5.31 21.77
CA LEU A 201 10.46 4.83 21.83
C LEU A 201 11.26 5.23 20.57
N LEU A 202 10.69 5.06 19.38
CA LEU A 202 11.37 5.45 18.12
C LEU A 202 11.56 6.96 18.01
N ALA A 203 10.60 7.77 18.47
CA ALA A 203 10.74 9.22 18.54
C ALA A 203 11.87 9.62 19.50
N ASP A 204 11.91 9.07 20.70
CA ASP A 204 12.94 9.33 21.70
C ASP A 204 14.35 8.95 21.20
N LEU A 205 14.46 7.83 20.50
CA LEU A 205 15.72 7.39 19.88
C LEU A 205 16.17 8.33 18.76
N ALA A 206 15.24 8.80 17.93
CA ALA A 206 15.53 9.73 16.86
C ALA A 206 16.00 11.08 17.43
N ASP A 207 15.29 11.62 18.41
CA ASP A 207 15.66 12.87 19.09
C ASP A 207 17.04 12.75 19.75
N ALA A 208 17.33 11.63 20.42
CA ALA A 208 18.64 11.38 21.02
C ALA A 208 19.78 11.32 19.98
N ALA A 209 19.48 10.90 18.75
CA ALA A 209 20.41 10.89 17.62
C ALA A 209 20.44 12.22 16.84
N GLY A 210 19.69 13.25 17.27
CA GLY A 210 19.58 14.53 16.58
C GLY A 210 18.84 14.46 15.26
N GLN A 211 17.95 13.48 15.11
CA GLN A 211 17.13 13.26 13.92
C GLN A 211 15.63 13.41 14.26
N GLN A 212 14.80 13.58 13.24
CA GLN A 212 13.34 13.56 13.40
C GLN A 212 12.76 12.27 12.84
N TRP A 213 11.94 11.59 13.64
CA TRP A 213 11.12 10.49 13.17
C TRP A 213 9.68 10.96 12.94
N SER A 214 9.13 10.69 11.77
CA SER A 214 7.79 11.17 11.39
C SER A 214 6.73 10.08 11.27
N GLY A 215 7.09 8.80 11.44
CA GLY A 215 6.13 7.69 11.34
C GLY A 215 5.34 7.65 10.02
N ARG A 216 5.97 8.09 8.93
CA ARG A 216 5.34 8.20 7.61
C ARG A 216 5.00 6.82 7.05
N ARG A 217 3.91 6.75 6.29
CA ARG A 217 3.39 5.51 5.71
C ARG A 217 2.87 5.78 4.31
N ARG A 218 2.52 4.77 3.59
CA ARG A 218 2.03 4.67 2.21
C ARG A 218 1.61 5.99 1.58
N VAL A 219 2.38 6.44 0.59
CA VAL A 219 2.09 7.64 -0.21
C VAL A 219 1.16 7.25 -1.35
N TRP A 220 -0.13 7.51 -1.17
CA TRP A 220 -1.19 7.09 -2.09
C TRP A 220 -1.35 7.96 -3.32
N ALA A 221 -0.92 9.22 -3.25
CA ALA A 221 -0.93 10.13 -4.38
C ALA A 221 0.26 11.06 -4.32
N VAL A 222 0.81 11.39 -5.48
CA VAL A 222 1.85 12.40 -5.68
C VAL A 222 1.48 13.27 -6.88
N GLU A 223 1.79 14.58 -6.80
CA GLU A 223 1.62 15.55 -7.87
C GLU A 223 2.82 16.48 -7.94
N GLY A 224 3.34 16.73 -9.16
CA GLY A 224 4.35 17.72 -9.42
C GLY A 224 3.75 19.04 -9.84
N MET A 225 4.21 20.14 -9.26
CA MET A 225 3.78 21.49 -9.62
C MET A 225 4.77 22.15 -10.59
N GLU A 226 4.31 23.11 -11.41
CA GLU A 226 5.17 23.84 -12.35
C GLU A 226 6.34 24.57 -11.68
N ASP A 227 6.17 25.02 -10.44
CA ASP A 227 7.18 25.68 -9.63
C ASP A 227 8.18 24.73 -8.94
N GLY A 228 8.06 23.43 -9.19
CA GLY A 228 8.91 22.39 -8.65
C GLY A 228 8.52 21.91 -7.26
N ARG A 229 7.41 22.38 -6.69
CA ARG A 229 6.83 21.79 -5.47
C ARG A 229 6.27 20.40 -5.77
N VAL A 230 6.23 19.57 -4.74
CA VAL A 230 5.61 18.24 -4.77
C VAL A 230 4.50 18.19 -3.75
N LEU A 231 3.30 17.84 -4.19
CA LEU A 231 2.17 17.54 -3.31
C LEU A 231 2.06 16.03 -3.12
N ALA A 232 1.69 15.60 -1.92
CA ALA A 232 1.45 14.19 -1.66
C ALA A 232 0.27 13.99 -0.71
N ALA A 233 -0.38 12.83 -0.81
CA ALA A 233 -1.38 12.33 0.12
C ALA A 233 -0.95 10.96 0.63
N LEU A 234 -1.02 10.73 1.92
CA LEU A 234 -0.52 9.52 2.54
C LEU A 234 -1.35 9.13 3.78
N ASP A 235 -1.10 7.95 4.33
CA ASP A 235 -1.73 7.53 5.57
C ASP A 235 -1.37 8.50 6.70
N GLY A 236 -2.36 8.98 7.42
CA GLY A 236 -2.18 9.93 8.53
C GLY A 236 -2.06 11.40 8.10
N VAL A 237 -1.94 11.68 6.79
CA VAL A 237 -1.85 13.04 6.24
C VAL A 237 -2.74 13.16 5.03
N LEU A 238 -3.75 14.03 5.11
CA LEU A 238 -4.70 14.24 4.02
C LEU A 238 -4.01 14.80 2.78
N ALA A 239 -3.15 15.79 2.97
CA ALA A 239 -2.27 16.33 1.95
C ALA A 239 -1.07 17.03 2.60
N GLU A 240 0.05 17.08 1.89
CA GLU A 240 1.25 17.81 2.26
C GLU A 240 1.92 18.43 1.04
N SER A 241 2.74 19.46 1.27
CA SER A 241 3.53 20.13 0.23
C SER A 241 5.01 20.13 0.60
N TRP A 242 5.84 19.87 -0.39
CA TRP A 242 7.29 19.90 -0.32
C TRP A 242 7.86 20.95 -1.26
N LEU A 243 8.76 21.78 -0.75
CA LEU A 243 9.47 22.79 -1.53
C LEU A 243 10.53 22.16 -2.45
N PRO A 244 10.95 22.85 -3.50
CA PRO A 244 12.10 22.41 -4.33
C PRO A 244 13.40 22.19 -3.53
N SER A 245 13.55 22.85 -2.37
CA SER A 245 14.68 22.62 -1.44
C SER A 245 14.67 21.23 -0.80
N GLY A 246 13.52 20.55 -0.74
CA GLY A 246 13.32 19.29 -0.02
C GLY A 246 12.71 19.45 1.36
N ASP A 247 12.41 20.68 1.76
CA ASP A 247 11.76 20.95 3.03
C ASP A 247 10.25 20.80 2.90
N ARG A 248 9.60 20.21 3.91
CA ARG A 248 8.15 20.15 3.97
C ARG A 248 7.59 21.53 4.33
N GLN A 249 6.81 22.11 3.41
CA GLN A 249 6.23 23.44 3.59
C GLN A 249 5.05 23.40 4.57
N TRP A 250 4.13 22.47 4.37
CA TRP A 250 2.96 22.27 5.22
C TRP A 250 2.46 20.82 5.13
N ALA A 251 1.66 20.42 6.12
CA ALA A 251 0.90 19.18 6.12
C ALA A 251 -0.47 19.40 6.77
N VAL A 252 -1.50 18.80 6.21
CA VAL A 252 -2.83 18.71 6.77
C VAL A 252 -3.02 17.32 7.34
N GLU A 253 -2.89 17.20 8.65
CA GLU A 253 -3.03 15.93 9.35
C GLU A 253 -4.47 15.40 9.28
N ASP A 254 -4.62 14.11 9.12
CA ASP A 254 -5.90 13.41 9.13
C ASP A 254 -5.70 11.98 9.60
N GLU A 255 -6.48 11.51 10.56
CA GLU A 255 -6.32 10.16 11.11
C GLU A 255 -6.37 9.05 10.03
N GLU A 256 -7.23 9.21 9.01
CA GLU A 256 -7.36 8.26 7.91
C GLU A 256 -6.38 8.54 6.77
N GLY A 257 -5.86 9.77 6.71
CA GLY A 257 -5.00 10.25 5.65
C GLY A 257 -5.70 10.46 4.31
N GLY A 258 -4.92 10.83 3.31
CA GLY A 258 -5.40 11.07 1.94
C GLY A 258 -5.13 9.90 0.99
N ARG A 259 -6.03 9.74 0.00
CA ARG A 259 -5.94 8.67 -1.00
C ARG A 259 -5.75 9.19 -2.42
N GLN A 260 -6.33 10.32 -2.73
CA GLN A 260 -6.22 10.96 -4.05
C GLN A 260 -5.95 12.43 -3.87
N LEU A 261 -5.22 12.99 -4.82
CA LEU A 261 -5.04 14.42 -5.01
C LEU A 261 -5.49 14.77 -6.42
N VAL A 262 -6.24 15.85 -6.54
CA VAL A 262 -6.66 16.40 -7.83
C VAL A 262 -6.54 17.91 -7.76
N LEU A 263 -5.74 18.51 -8.66
CA LEU A 263 -5.66 19.95 -8.78
C LEU A 263 -7.03 20.50 -9.17
N ALA A 264 -7.51 21.49 -8.44
CA ALA A 264 -8.74 22.18 -8.79
C ALA A 264 -8.53 23.04 -10.04
N SER A 265 -9.61 23.35 -10.75
CA SER A 265 -9.58 24.14 -11.98
C SER A 265 -9.02 25.56 -11.80
N ASP A 266 -9.04 26.08 -10.57
CA ASP A 266 -8.47 27.39 -10.24
C ASP A 266 -6.94 27.41 -10.20
N GLY A 267 -6.28 26.24 -10.21
CA GLY A 267 -4.83 26.12 -10.13
C GLY A 267 -4.20 26.54 -8.79
N THR A 268 -5.02 27.01 -7.83
CA THR A 268 -4.57 27.51 -6.51
C THR A 268 -4.91 26.59 -5.36
N SER A 269 -5.74 25.62 -5.60
CA SER A 269 -6.17 24.64 -4.60
C SER A 269 -6.12 23.21 -5.12
N VAL A 270 -6.11 22.26 -4.19
CA VAL A 270 -6.13 20.83 -4.46
C VAL A 270 -7.28 20.19 -3.68
N TRP A 271 -8.00 19.29 -4.34
CA TRP A 271 -8.95 18.39 -3.71
C TRP A 271 -8.22 17.14 -3.22
N ALA A 272 -8.44 16.78 -1.95
CA ALA A 272 -7.94 15.56 -1.34
C ALA A 272 -9.08 14.79 -0.70
N ASN A 273 -9.14 13.47 -0.89
CA ASN A 273 -10.13 12.62 -0.26
C ASN A 273 -9.51 11.72 0.80
N ALA A 274 -10.18 11.56 1.94
CA ALA A 274 -9.94 10.51 2.90
C ALA A 274 -10.92 9.35 2.65
N GLU A 275 -10.41 8.14 2.56
CA GLU A 275 -11.21 6.95 2.35
C GLU A 275 -11.85 6.52 3.68
N ARG A 276 -13.09 6.03 3.59
CA ARG A 276 -13.75 5.37 4.71
C ARG A 276 -12.98 4.13 5.13
N ARG A 277 -12.60 4.02 6.40
CA ARG A 277 -11.99 2.83 6.98
C ARG A 277 -12.88 2.21 8.03
N SER A 278 -12.91 0.89 8.05
CA SER A 278 -13.49 0.13 9.14
C SER A 278 -12.35 -0.43 9.99
N ARG A 279 -12.36 -0.10 11.28
CA ARG A 279 -11.39 -0.61 12.25
C ARG A 279 -12.11 -1.48 13.26
N ARG A 280 -11.53 -2.60 13.62
CA ARG A 280 -12.04 -3.41 14.71
C ARG A 280 -11.58 -2.81 16.05
N LYS A 281 -12.55 -2.45 16.90
CA LYS A 281 -12.31 -1.97 18.26
C LYS A 281 -12.97 -2.92 19.25
N GLY A 282 -12.19 -3.83 19.80
CA GLY A 282 -12.72 -4.93 20.58
C GLY A 282 -13.63 -5.85 19.75
N ARG A 283 -14.90 -5.96 20.16
CA ARG A 283 -15.93 -6.75 19.44
C ARG A 283 -16.72 -5.96 18.39
N HIS A 284 -16.49 -4.67 18.27
CA HIS A 284 -17.23 -3.78 17.38
C HIS A 284 -16.36 -3.30 16.22
N TRP A 285 -17.01 -2.99 15.08
CA TRP A 285 -16.39 -2.31 13.97
C TRP A 285 -16.75 -0.84 14.03
N GLU A 286 -15.77 0.02 14.20
CA GLU A 286 -15.91 1.46 14.01
C GLU A 286 -15.58 1.81 12.57
N THR A 287 -16.41 2.63 11.96
CA THR A 287 -16.22 3.06 10.58
C THR A 287 -16.14 4.58 10.54
N SER A 288 -15.04 5.12 10.01
CA SER A 288 -14.87 6.55 9.80
C SER A 288 -15.80 7.06 8.70
N ALA A 289 -16.25 8.31 8.81
CA ALA A 289 -16.95 8.96 7.71
C ALA A 289 -15.94 9.37 6.62
N PRO A 290 -16.26 9.17 5.33
CA PRO A 290 -15.42 9.66 4.25
C PRO A 290 -15.41 11.19 4.26
N ARG A 291 -14.25 11.79 4.00
CA ARG A 291 -14.05 13.24 3.98
C ARG A 291 -13.39 13.66 2.68
N LEU A 292 -13.84 14.77 2.15
CA LEU A 292 -13.24 15.44 1.01
C LEU A 292 -12.92 16.88 1.43
N ALA A 293 -11.71 17.32 1.16
CA ALA A 293 -11.30 18.69 1.47
C ALA A 293 -10.68 19.37 0.26
N ARG A 294 -10.97 20.66 0.12
CA ARG A 294 -10.27 21.57 -0.76
C ARG A 294 -9.23 22.33 0.04
N ILE A 295 -7.99 22.32 -0.39
CA ILE A 295 -6.85 22.83 0.38
C ILE A 295 -6.10 23.83 -0.50
N ALA A 296 -5.80 25.01 0.05
CA ALA A 296 -4.96 26.02 -0.60
C ALA A 296 -3.53 25.50 -0.74
N ILE A 297 -2.99 25.50 -1.96
CA ILE A 297 -1.67 24.92 -2.27
C ILE A 297 -0.54 25.68 -1.58
N ASP A 298 -0.66 27.01 -1.44
CA ASP A 298 0.42 27.84 -0.88
C ASP A 298 0.54 27.75 0.64
N ALA A 299 -0.58 27.53 1.35
CA ALA A 299 -0.61 27.64 2.80
C ALA A 299 -1.05 26.33 3.51
N GLY A 300 -1.55 25.33 2.78
CA GLY A 300 -2.15 24.15 3.41
C GLY A 300 -3.46 24.43 4.16
N GLN A 301 -4.04 25.62 3.96
CA GLN A 301 -5.31 25.97 4.61
C GLN A 301 -6.45 25.17 3.98
N VAL A 302 -7.25 24.51 4.81
CA VAL A 302 -8.50 23.86 4.37
C VAL A 302 -9.52 24.96 4.09
N LEU A 303 -9.90 25.09 2.81
CA LEU A 303 -10.86 26.09 2.32
C LEU A 303 -12.30 25.58 2.44
N GLU A 304 -12.49 24.28 2.21
CA GLU A 304 -13.80 23.64 2.19
C GLU A 304 -13.68 22.18 2.62
N THR A 305 -14.71 21.68 3.28
CA THR A 305 -14.82 20.24 3.63
C THR A 305 -16.21 19.73 3.26
N LEU A 306 -16.24 18.62 2.53
CA LEU A 306 -17.47 17.92 2.17
C LEU A 306 -17.49 16.53 2.83
N SER A 307 -18.68 16.14 3.28
CA SER A 307 -18.92 14.79 3.84
C SER A 307 -19.96 14.09 2.98
N PRO A 308 -19.56 13.38 1.94
CA PRO A 308 -20.49 12.79 0.96
C PRO A 308 -21.36 11.65 1.55
N GLY A 309 -21.15 11.25 2.80
CA GLY A 309 -21.91 10.18 3.47
C GLY A 309 -21.55 8.77 2.99
N VAL A 310 -20.92 8.65 1.86
CA VAL A 310 -20.44 7.40 1.23
C VAL A 310 -19.03 7.58 0.74
N CYS A 311 -18.27 6.49 0.60
CA CYS A 311 -16.96 6.55 -0.04
C CYS A 311 -17.09 7.18 -1.43
N ALA A 312 -16.11 7.96 -1.82
CA ALA A 312 -16.11 8.64 -3.10
C ALA A 312 -14.73 8.64 -3.75
N VAL A 313 -14.72 8.56 -5.06
CA VAL A 313 -13.52 8.67 -5.91
C VAL A 313 -13.56 9.99 -6.65
N LEU A 314 -12.44 10.69 -6.65
CA LEU A 314 -12.22 11.85 -7.49
C LEU A 314 -11.86 11.43 -8.90
N ILE A 315 -12.54 11.99 -9.89
CA ILE A 315 -12.29 11.77 -11.31
C ILE A 315 -11.98 13.12 -11.92
N THR A 316 -10.86 13.22 -12.61
CA THR A 316 -10.45 14.46 -13.25
C THR A 316 -10.43 14.33 -14.78
N GLY A 317 -10.58 15.45 -15.46
CA GLY A 317 -10.39 15.53 -16.91
C GLY A 317 -10.66 16.92 -17.44
N GLY A 318 -9.69 17.46 -18.18
CA GLY A 318 -9.70 18.87 -18.56
C GLY A 318 -9.62 19.75 -17.31
N GLN A 319 -10.57 20.68 -17.19
CA GLN A 319 -10.69 21.57 -16.02
C GLN A 319 -11.84 21.17 -15.08
N ARG A 320 -12.20 19.87 -15.06
CA ARG A 320 -13.32 19.41 -14.25
C ARG A 320 -12.89 18.36 -13.24
N THR A 321 -13.34 18.52 -12.01
CA THR A 321 -13.21 17.54 -10.96
C THR A 321 -14.58 17.00 -10.58
N ILE A 322 -14.78 15.70 -10.75
CA ILE A 322 -16.04 15.03 -10.50
C ILE A 322 -15.90 14.10 -9.30
N LEU A 323 -16.80 14.26 -8.36
CA LEU A 323 -16.96 13.33 -7.26
C LEU A 323 -17.87 12.18 -7.70
N ARG A 324 -17.34 10.96 -7.67
CA ARG A 324 -18.10 9.74 -7.90
C ARG A 324 -18.29 9.00 -6.58
N PRO A 325 -19.50 8.99 -5.99
CA PRO A 325 -19.78 8.17 -4.83
C PRO A 325 -19.60 6.68 -5.11
N MET A 326 -19.15 5.94 -4.10
CA MET A 326 -19.04 4.49 -4.12
C MET A 326 -20.03 3.91 -3.12
N ASP A 327 -20.92 3.03 -3.57
CA ASP A 327 -21.85 2.37 -2.66
C ASP A 327 -21.14 1.31 -1.80
N GLY A 328 -21.29 1.40 -0.49
CA GLY A 328 -20.66 0.52 0.50
C GLY A 328 -21.31 -0.86 0.64
N GLY A 329 -21.89 -1.42 -0.41
CA GLY A 329 -22.39 -2.80 -0.41
C GLY A 329 -23.84 -2.94 0.05
N SER A 330 -24.67 -1.92 -0.10
CA SER A 330 -26.11 -2.11 0.05
C SER A 330 -26.66 -3.05 -1.03
N LYS A 331 -27.51 -3.99 -0.66
CA LYS A 331 -28.18 -4.92 -1.60
C LYS A 331 -29.12 -4.20 -2.60
N ARG A 332 -29.27 -2.90 -2.48
CA ARG A 332 -30.01 -2.05 -3.41
C ARG A 332 -29.01 -1.15 -4.11
N PRO A 333 -28.88 -1.25 -5.45
CA PRO A 333 -28.06 -0.30 -6.19
C PRO A 333 -28.65 1.09 -5.99
N ALA A 334 -27.91 1.94 -5.24
CA ALA A 334 -28.25 3.34 -5.16
C ALA A 334 -28.12 3.97 -6.54
N ARG A 335 -28.97 4.91 -6.87
CA ARG A 335 -28.72 5.84 -7.97
C ARG A 335 -27.55 6.69 -7.54
N LEU A 336 -26.42 6.54 -8.20
CA LEU A 336 -25.21 7.26 -7.83
C LEU A 336 -25.12 8.49 -8.70
N MET A 337 -25.35 9.64 -8.08
CA MET A 337 -25.16 10.95 -8.70
C MET A 337 -23.67 11.27 -8.71
N MET A 338 -23.15 11.72 -9.83
CA MET A 338 -21.85 12.39 -9.88
C MET A 338 -22.05 13.88 -9.57
N TYR A 339 -21.09 14.45 -8.84
CA TYR A 339 -21.09 15.86 -8.48
C TYR A 339 -19.90 16.53 -9.16
N ASP A 340 -20.14 17.63 -9.87
CA ASP A 340 -19.08 18.48 -10.37
C ASP A 340 -18.63 19.41 -9.23
N LEU A 341 -17.41 19.24 -8.75
CA LEU A 341 -16.87 20.02 -7.64
C LEU A 341 -16.49 21.46 -8.04
N ASP A 342 -16.34 21.73 -9.32
CA ASP A 342 -16.05 23.07 -9.85
C ASP A 342 -17.34 23.85 -10.18
N SER A 343 -18.49 23.18 -10.09
CA SER A 343 -19.81 23.81 -10.24
C SER A 343 -20.72 23.40 -9.06
N THR A 344 -21.66 24.29 -8.70
CA THR A 344 -22.68 24.02 -7.67
C THR A 344 -23.83 23.14 -8.17
N VAL A 345 -23.72 22.63 -9.38
CA VAL A 345 -24.79 21.83 -10.01
C VAL A 345 -24.50 20.36 -9.82
N ASP A 346 -25.49 19.61 -9.34
CA ASP A 346 -25.44 18.15 -9.28
C ASP A 346 -25.09 17.59 -10.67
N GLY A 347 -24.11 16.72 -10.72
CA GLY A 347 -23.71 16.04 -11.93
C GLY A 347 -24.80 15.08 -12.44
N PRO A 348 -24.67 14.55 -13.66
CA PRO A 348 -25.65 13.65 -14.24
C PRO A 348 -25.76 12.36 -13.45
N GLU A 349 -26.94 11.74 -13.49
CA GLU A 349 -27.13 10.39 -13.04
C GLU A 349 -26.26 9.44 -13.87
N VAL A 350 -25.20 8.90 -13.26
CA VAL A 350 -24.41 7.83 -13.86
C VAL A 350 -25.15 6.54 -13.56
N GLY A 351 -25.47 5.74 -14.57
CA GLY A 351 -26.12 4.45 -14.40
C GLY A 351 -25.36 3.56 -13.39
N ARG A 352 -25.98 2.46 -12.97
CA ARG A 352 -25.41 1.49 -12.05
C ARG A 352 -24.04 1.02 -12.52
N TYR A 353 -23.06 1.01 -11.65
CA TYR A 353 -21.75 0.44 -11.93
C TYR A 353 -21.35 -0.54 -10.83
N ASP A 354 -20.50 -1.46 -11.22
CA ASP A 354 -19.98 -2.51 -10.36
C ASP A 354 -19.08 -1.94 -9.27
N LEU A 355 -19.36 -2.29 -8.03
CA LEU A 355 -18.59 -1.94 -6.84
C LEU A 355 -17.13 -2.39 -6.91
N PHE A 356 -16.85 -3.48 -7.64
CA PHE A 356 -15.51 -4.05 -7.78
C PHE A 356 -14.60 -3.31 -8.79
N ASN A 357 -15.06 -2.26 -9.43
CA ASN A 357 -14.29 -1.51 -10.44
C ASN A 357 -13.88 -0.10 -10.01
N HIS A 358 -13.71 0.10 -8.75
CA HIS A 358 -13.30 1.40 -8.22
C HIS A 358 -11.90 1.83 -8.68
N GLY A 359 -11.11 0.87 -9.13
CA GLY A 359 -9.75 1.07 -9.54
C GLY A 359 -9.54 1.77 -10.87
N PHE A 360 -10.54 1.87 -11.73
CA PHE A 360 -10.39 2.60 -12.98
C PHE A 360 -10.38 4.10 -12.69
N ALA A 361 -9.19 4.69 -12.70
CA ALA A 361 -8.97 6.11 -12.50
C ALA A 361 -8.02 6.63 -13.57
N VAL A 362 -8.49 7.57 -14.39
CA VAL A 362 -7.67 8.23 -15.41
C VAL A 362 -7.05 9.46 -14.79
N ARG A 363 -5.71 9.48 -14.74
CA ARG A 363 -4.97 10.54 -14.05
C ARG A 363 -4.91 11.81 -14.89
N SER A 364 -4.37 11.72 -16.09
CA SER A 364 -4.26 12.86 -17.02
C SER A 364 -5.18 12.63 -18.18
N ALA A 365 -6.22 13.47 -18.32
CA ALA A 365 -7.23 13.30 -19.35
C ALA A 365 -7.80 14.64 -19.81
N SER A 366 -8.17 14.72 -21.08
CA SER A 366 -8.85 15.89 -21.67
C SER A 366 -10.30 16.05 -21.19
N ARG A 367 -10.88 14.96 -20.66
CA ARG A 367 -12.24 14.90 -20.11
C ARG A 367 -12.35 13.77 -19.10
N PRO A 368 -13.29 13.82 -18.16
CA PRO A 368 -13.47 12.72 -17.21
C PRO A 368 -13.92 11.44 -17.91
N TYR A 369 -13.30 10.31 -17.53
CA TYR A 369 -13.69 8.96 -17.96
C TYR A 369 -14.12 8.13 -16.78
N VAL A 370 -15.12 7.28 -16.99
CA VAL A 370 -15.66 6.38 -15.97
C VAL A 370 -15.84 4.97 -16.53
N LEU A 371 -15.76 3.99 -15.67
CA LEU A 371 -16.13 2.61 -15.97
C LEU A 371 -17.55 2.37 -15.46
N VAL A 372 -18.47 2.02 -16.35
CA VAL A 372 -19.90 1.82 -16.05
C VAL A 372 -20.34 0.42 -16.39
N GLY A 373 -21.12 -0.20 -15.53
CA GLY A 373 -21.86 -1.43 -15.83
C GLY A 373 -23.13 -1.10 -16.62
N THR A 374 -23.51 -1.94 -17.56
CA THR A 374 -24.69 -1.75 -18.41
C THR A 374 -25.81 -2.73 -18.12
N ASP A 375 -25.48 -3.88 -17.57
CA ASP A 375 -26.45 -4.86 -17.06
C ASP A 375 -26.80 -4.54 -15.62
N LEU A 376 -28.04 -4.15 -15.38
CA LEU A 376 -28.52 -3.76 -14.05
C LEU A 376 -28.57 -4.94 -13.08
N ASP A 377 -28.73 -6.16 -13.56
CA ASP A 377 -28.80 -7.37 -12.74
C ASP A 377 -27.40 -7.98 -12.52
N LYS A 378 -26.51 -7.77 -13.47
CA LYS A 378 -25.13 -8.30 -13.45
C LYS A 378 -24.11 -7.25 -13.89
N PRO A 379 -23.99 -6.12 -13.18
CA PRO A 379 -23.18 -4.98 -13.60
C PRO A 379 -21.70 -5.31 -13.73
N HIS A 380 -21.23 -6.41 -13.11
CA HIS A 380 -19.86 -6.88 -13.22
C HIS A 380 -19.51 -7.55 -14.55
N LYS A 381 -20.52 -7.94 -15.36
CA LYS A 381 -20.28 -8.71 -16.60
C LYS A 381 -20.13 -7.84 -17.84
N ASP A 382 -20.87 -6.75 -17.91
CA ASP A 382 -20.91 -5.89 -19.10
C ASP A 382 -20.51 -4.46 -18.75
N LYS A 383 -19.22 -4.20 -18.80
CA LYS A 383 -18.59 -2.93 -18.41
C LYS A 383 -18.16 -2.15 -19.65
N TRP A 384 -18.44 -0.85 -19.63
CA TRP A 384 -18.04 0.08 -20.68
C TRP A 384 -17.20 1.22 -20.13
N ILE A 385 -16.18 1.60 -20.87
CA ILE A 385 -15.52 2.88 -20.66
C ILE A 385 -16.39 3.94 -21.30
N ALA A 386 -16.75 4.96 -20.54
CA ALA A 386 -17.57 6.07 -20.96
C ALA A 386 -16.88 7.39 -20.65
N ALA A 387 -17.08 8.38 -21.52
CA ALA A 387 -16.65 9.76 -21.31
C ALA A 387 -17.80 10.59 -20.75
N VAL A 388 -17.49 11.52 -19.85
CA VAL A 388 -18.44 12.50 -19.31
C VAL A 388 -18.36 13.76 -20.17
N GLY A 389 -19.46 14.11 -20.84
CA GLY A 389 -19.58 15.33 -21.63
C GLY A 389 -19.63 16.59 -20.77
N ALA A 390 -19.39 17.76 -21.37
CA ALA A 390 -19.48 19.06 -20.69
C ALA A 390 -20.89 19.33 -20.11
N ASP A 391 -21.91 18.81 -20.77
CA ASP A 391 -23.32 18.84 -20.34
C ASP A 391 -23.66 17.79 -19.30
N GLY A 392 -22.65 17.03 -18.83
CA GLY A 392 -22.82 15.94 -17.90
C GLY A 392 -23.32 14.64 -18.50
N THR A 393 -23.60 14.58 -19.80
CA THR A 393 -24.04 13.33 -20.44
C THR A 393 -22.94 12.29 -20.49
N LEU A 394 -23.30 11.01 -20.31
CA LEU A 394 -22.38 9.88 -20.46
C LEU A 394 -22.42 9.35 -21.88
N ARG A 395 -21.30 9.40 -22.55
CA ARG A 395 -21.10 8.78 -23.83
C ARG A 395 -20.29 7.49 -23.69
N ARG A 396 -20.93 6.34 -23.87
CA ARG A 396 -20.21 5.07 -23.98
C ARG A 396 -19.25 5.10 -25.16
N LEU A 397 -18.02 4.69 -24.92
CA LEU A 397 -16.98 4.65 -25.95
C LEU A 397 -16.80 3.23 -26.48
N PHE A 398 -16.44 2.30 -25.60
CA PHE A 398 -16.20 0.92 -25.98
C PHE A 398 -16.32 -0.02 -24.76
N PRO A 399 -16.60 -1.33 -24.99
CA PRO A 399 -16.59 -2.33 -23.94
C PRO A 399 -15.22 -2.42 -23.26
N HIS A 400 -15.20 -2.51 -21.93
CA HIS A 400 -13.95 -2.66 -21.18
C HIS A 400 -13.25 -3.98 -21.53
N SER A 401 -13.98 -5.09 -21.60
CA SER A 401 -13.45 -6.36 -22.10
C SER A 401 -13.47 -6.39 -23.65
N TRP A 402 -12.37 -6.83 -24.24
CA TRP A 402 -12.24 -7.04 -25.69
C TRP A 402 -12.04 -8.52 -26.04
N VAL A 403 -12.01 -9.38 -25.03
CA VAL A 403 -12.00 -10.85 -25.17
C VAL A 403 -13.28 -11.38 -24.54
N PRO A 404 -14.09 -12.12 -25.27
CA PRO A 404 -15.29 -12.76 -24.71
C PRO A 404 -14.96 -13.65 -23.50
N GLN A 405 -15.83 -13.65 -22.51
CA GLN A 405 -15.75 -14.49 -21.31
C GLN A 405 -14.62 -14.16 -20.31
N GLU A 406 -13.74 -13.20 -20.60
CA GLU A 406 -12.79 -12.72 -19.59
C GLU A 406 -13.42 -11.69 -18.65
N HIS A 407 -13.36 -11.96 -17.35
CA HIS A 407 -13.72 -11.00 -16.31
C HIS A 407 -12.56 -10.06 -16.05
N ARG A 408 -12.64 -8.85 -16.59
CA ARG A 408 -11.60 -7.83 -16.46
C ARG A 408 -11.97 -6.79 -15.42
N PHE A 409 -10.98 -6.43 -14.62
CA PHE A 409 -11.06 -5.36 -13.63
C PHE A 409 -10.21 -4.18 -14.09
N GLY A 410 -10.73 -2.98 -13.90
CA GLY A 410 -10.03 -1.77 -14.24
C GLY A 410 -8.87 -1.47 -13.30
N GLY A 411 -7.97 -0.62 -13.74
CA GLY A 411 -6.77 -0.20 -13.04
C GLY A 411 -6.44 1.27 -13.33
N PRO A 412 -5.23 1.76 -12.94
CA PRO A 412 -4.79 3.10 -13.26
C PRO A 412 -4.76 3.32 -14.77
N ALA A 413 -5.01 4.54 -15.17
CA ALA A 413 -5.12 4.90 -16.56
C ALA A 413 -4.61 6.31 -16.84
N VAL A 414 -4.28 6.58 -18.12
CA VAL A 414 -3.91 7.90 -18.65
C VAL A 414 -4.42 8.04 -20.08
N GLU A 415 -4.74 9.27 -20.49
CA GLU A 415 -5.03 9.58 -21.90
C GLU A 415 -3.75 10.03 -22.62
N ILE A 416 -3.46 9.43 -23.77
CA ILE A 416 -2.34 9.82 -24.63
C ILE A 416 -2.91 10.07 -26.04
N GLY A 417 -2.97 11.34 -26.45
CA GLY A 417 -3.56 11.74 -27.73
C GLY A 417 -5.02 11.30 -27.84
N GLN A 418 -5.35 10.45 -28.81
CA GLN A 418 -6.69 9.90 -29.04
C GLN A 418 -6.83 8.45 -28.52
N SER A 419 -6.12 8.11 -27.45
CA SER A 419 -6.08 6.76 -26.89
C SER A 419 -6.09 6.80 -25.37
N LEU A 420 -6.62 5.75 -24.76
CA LEU A 420 -6.45 5.47 -23.34
C LEU A 420 -5.42 4.35 -23.15
N VAL A 421 -4.47 4.57 -22.28
CA VAL A 421 -3.60 3.53 -21.74
C VAL A 421 -4.10 3.22 -20.34
N TYR A 422 -4.41 1.97 -20.08
CA TYR A 422 -4.90 1.55 -18.76
C TYR A 422 -4.42 0.17 -18.38
N ALA A 423 -4.23 -0.01 -17.10
CA ALA A 423 -3.89 -1.30 -16.51
C ALA A 423 -5.15 -1.99 -15.99
N GLY A 424 -5.03 -3.27 -15.72
CA GLY A 424 -6.07 -4.05 -15.10
C GLY A 424 -5.68 -5.50 -14.86
N THR A 425 -6.65 -6.29 -14.41
CA THR A 425 -6.45 -7.72 -14.10
C THR A 425 -7.56 -8.56 -14.70
N VAL A 426 -7.23 -9.82 -15.00
CA VAL A 426 -8.17 -10.85 -15.42
C VAL A 426 -8.26 -11.88 -14.29
N HIS A 427 -9.46 -12.03 -13.75
CA HIS A 427 -9.71 -13.01 -12.71
C HIS A 427 -10.59 -14.15 -13.26
N HIS A 428 -10.28 -15.35 -12.84
CA HIS A 428 -11.14 -16.51 -12.95
C HIS A 428 -11.60 -16.93 -11.54
N GLY A 429 -12.47 -17.92 -11.43
CA GLY A 429 -13.06 -18.32 -10.15
C GLY A 429 -12.08 -18.67 -9.01
N HIS A 430 -10.78 -18.73 -9.30
CA HIS A 430 -9.70 -19.03 -8.33
C HIS A 430 -8.68 -17.88 -8.14
N GLY A 431 -9.01 -16.67 -8.58
CA GLY A 431 -8.14 -15.50 -8.42
C GLY A 431 -7.38 -15.09 -9.68
N LEU A 432 -6.29 -14.33 -9.49
CA LEU A 432 -5.43 -13.85 -10.58
C LEU A 432 -4.63 -15.01 -11.18
N GLN A 433 -4.70 -15.18 -12.49
CA GLN A 433 -3.90 -16.18 -13.18
C GLN A 433 -2.50 -15.67 -13.55
N PRO A 434 -1.53 -16.56 -13.80
CA PRO A 434 -0.26 -16.19 -14.42
C PRO A 434 -0.52 -15.41 -15.72
N GLY A 435 0.17 -14.27 -15.91
CA GLY A 435 -0.10 -13.33 -17.02
C GLY A 435 -1.46 -12.67 -16.98
N GLY A 436 -2.17 -12.72 -15.84
CA GLY A 436 -3.50 -12.17 -15.66
C GLY A 436 -3.54 -10.66 -15.46
N ALA A 437 -2.41 -10.01 -15.16
CA ALA A 437 -2.33 -8.56 -15.14
C ALA A 437 -1.95 -8.03 -16.53
N TYR A 438 -2.42 -6.83 -16.87
CA TYR A 438 -2.16 -6.24 -18.18
C TYR A 438 -2.05 -4.72 -18.13
N VAL A 439 -1.34 -4.16 -19.11
CA VAL A 439 -1.41 -2.77 -19.56
C VAL A 439 -1.82 -2.79 -21.02
N VAL A 440 -2.77 -1.96 -21.42
CA VAL A 440 -3.28 -1.93 -22.78
C VAL A 440 -3.46 -0.49 -23.27
N ARG A 441 -3.09 -0.21 -24.51
CA ARG A 441 -3.44 1.03 -25.21
C ARG A 441 -4.58 0.75 -26.18
N ARG A 442 -5.66 1.53 -26.05
CA ARG A 442 -6.81 1.46 -26.93
C ARG A 442 -7.19 2.83 -27.42
N SER A 443 -7.46 2.93 -28.70
CA SER A 443 -8.05 4.16 -29.27
C SER A 443 -9.45 4.43 -28.70
N LEU A 444 -9.90 5.68 -28.74
CA LEU A 444 -11.23 6.06 -28.21
C LEU A 444 -12.41 5.40 -28.96
N ASN A 445 -12.16 4.75 -30.09
CA ASN A 445 -13.14 3.89 -30.78
C ASN A 445 -13.07 2.41 -30.35
N GLY A 446 -12.17 2.06 -29.40
CA GLY A 446 -12.06 0.76 -28.80
C GLY A 446 -11.07 -0.21 -29.46
N ALA A 447 -10.38 0.18 -30.54
CA ALA A 447 -9.37 -0.69 -31.16
C ALA A 447 -8.14 -0.85 -30.24
N VAL A 448 -7.71 -2.09 -30.02
CA VAL A 448 -6.48 -2.41 -29.30
C VAL A 448 -5.30 -2.08 -30.19
N GLN A 449 -4.42 -1.19 -29.74
CA GLN A 449 -3.19 -0.81 -30.43
C GLN A 449 -2.03 -1.70 -30.00
N TRP A 450 -1.87 -1.89 -28.69
CA TRP A 450 -0.93 -2.85 -28.11
C TRP A 450 -1.40 -3.32 -26.74
N GLN A 451 -0.81 -4.41 -26.25
CA GLN A 451 -1.04 -4.96 -24.93
C GLN A 451 0.26 -5.54 -24.37
N TYR A 452 0.54 -5.24 -23.10
CA TYR A 452 1.62 -5.82 -22.32
C TYR A 452 1.03 -6.68 -21.19
N ARG A 453 1.50 -7.90 -20.99
CA ARG A 453 1.05 -8.85 -19.97
C ARG A 453 2.12 -9.06 -18.91
N THR A 454 1.70 -9.25 -17.66
CA THR A 454 2.56 -9.49 -16.50
C THR A 454 1.82 -10.33 -15.45
N ASP A 455 2.56 -10.86 -14.49
CA ASP A 455 2.00 -11.58 -13.35
C ASP A 455 1.59 -10.64 -12.20
N HIS A 456 1.98 -9.37 -12.26
CA HIS A 456 1.83 -8.43 -11.18
C HIS A 456 0.87 -7.30 -11.55
N PRO A 457 -0.20 -7.08 -10.75
CA PRO A 457 -1.09 -5.94 -10.93
C PRO A 457 -0.36 -4.61 -10.84
N ALA A 458 -0.69 -3.69 -11.76
CA ALA A 458 -0.20 -2.33 -11.67
C ALA A 458 -0.85 -1.59 -10.50
N THR A 459 -0.05 -0.86 -9.74
CA THR A 459 -0.48 -0.01 -8.62
C THR A 459 -0.65 1.44 -9.02
N ALA A 460 0.17 1.92 -9.95
CA ALA A 460 0.09 3.27 -10.49
C ALA A 460 0.54 3.29 -11.95
N LEU A 461 0.07 4.26 -12.70
CA LEU A 461 0.41 4.49 -14.10
C LEU A 461 0.33 5.98 -14.41
N ASP A 462 1.34 6.49 -15.09
CA ASP A 462 1.33 7.81 -15.72
C ASP A 462 2.17 7.79 -17.01
N ALA A 463 2.13 8.85 -17.81
CA ALA A 463 2.85 8.89 -19.07
C ALA A 463 3.30 10.31 -19.46
N ASP A 464 4.39 10.38 -20.20
CA ASP A 464 4.70 11.52 -21.07
C ASP A 464 4.29 11.21 -22.53
N GLU A 465 4.73 12.04 -23.46
CA GLU A 465 4.36 11.89 -24.88
C GLU A 465 4.79 10.53 -25.47
N ASP A 466 5.96 10.02 -25.06
CA ASP A 466 6.63 8.88 -25.68
C ASP A 466 6.64 7.62 -24.81
N THR A 467 6.39 7.74 -23.50
CA THR A 467 6.64 6.68 -22.53
C THR A 467 5.50 6.53 -21.55
N VAL A 468 5.09 5.30 -21.31
CA VAL A 468 4.16 4.92 -20.23
C VAL A 468 4.96 4.32 -19.08
N TYR A 469 4.85 4.93 -17.92
CA TYR A 469 5.48 4.47 -16.68
C TYR A 469 4.45 3.69 -15.85
N VAL A 470 4.83 2.49 -15.43
CA VAL A 470 3.94 1.58 -14.70
C VAL A 470 4.65 1.06 -13.46
N ALA A 471 4.06 1.30 -12.31
CA ALA A 471 4.47 0.67 -11.05
C ALA A 471 3.61 -0.56 -10.76
N TYR A 472 4.23 -1.60 -10.20
CA TYR A 472 3.57 -2.87 -9.89
C TYR A 472 3.62 -3.18 -8.39
N ASN A 473 2.67 -4.00 -7.94
CA ASN A 473 2.62 -4.45 -6.55
C ASN A 473 3.82 -5.35 -6.15
N SER A 474 4.58 -5.83 -7.13
CA SER A 474 5.85 -6.53 -6.91
C SER A 474 7.00 -5.64 -6.44
N GLY A 475 6.87 -4.31 -6.56
CA GLY A 475 7.97 -3.36 -6.39
C GLY A 475 8.66 -3.00 -7.70
N ALA A 476 8.30 -3.64 -8.80
CA ALA A 476 8.84 -3.31 -10.11
C ALA A 476 8.29 -1.98 -10.65
N LEU A 477 9.14 -1.27 -11.37
CA LEU A 477 8.80 -0.11 -12.18
C LEU A 477 9.23 -0.37 -13.62
N THR A 478 8.32 -0.16 -14.57
CA THR A 478 8.57 -0.44 -15.99
C THR A 478 8.21 0.77 -16.83
N ALA A 479 9.05 1.12 -17.79
CA ALA A 479 8.71 2.04 -18.86
C ALA A 479 8.41 1.28 -20.14
N LEU A 480 7.27 1.58 -20.72
CA LEU A 480 6.83 1.04 -22.00
C LEU A 480 6.87 2.14 -23.06
N ASP A 481 7.24 1.79 -24.26
CA ASP A 481 7.11 2.67 -25.40
C ASP A 481 5.62 2.96 -25.66
N ALA A 482 5.26 4.25 -25.71
CA ALA A 482 3.86 4.63 -25.80
C ALA A 482 3.21 4.13 -27.12
N ASP A 483 3.95 4.03 -28.21
CA ASP A 483 3.39 3.70 -29.53
C ASP A 483 3.19 2.20 -29.75
N ASN A 484 4.08 1.36 -29.22
CA ASN A 484 4.07 -0.07 -29.51
C ASN A 484 4.07 -0.99 -28.27
N GLY A 485 4.16 -0.44 -27.04
CA GLY A 485 4.13 -1.19 -25.79
C GLY A 485 5.38 -2.01 -25.48
N SER A 486 6.48 -1.82 -26.23
CA SER A 486 7.74 -2.51 -25.95
C SER A 486 8.40 -1.95 -24.69
N VAL A 487 9.06 -2.82 -23.93
CA VAL A 487 9.77 -2.42 -22.72
C VAL A 487 11.00 -1.59 -23.07
N ARG A 488 11.03 -0.34 -22.62
CA ARG A 488 12.20 0.56 -22.72
C ARG A 488 13.21 0.27 -21.62
N TRP A 489 12.72 0.07 -20.38
CA TRP A 489 13.50 -0.37 -19.24
C TRP A 489 12.58 -0.98 -18.17
N HIS A 490 13.19 -1.76 -17.28
CA HIS A 490 12.55 -2.38 -16.13
C HIS A 490 13.52 -2.36 -14.95
N THR A 491 13.03 -2.04 -13.76
CA THR A 491 13.84 -2.02 -12.53
C THR A 491 12.99 -2.36 -11.32
N GLU A 492 13.63 -2.90 -10.27
CA GLU A 492 13.04 -3.02 -8.95
C GLU A 492 13.28 -1.72 -8.16
N LEU A 493 12.27 -1.28 -7.41
CA LEU A 493 12.37 -0.10 -6.57
C LEU A 493 13.10 -0.41 -5.26
N GLU A 494 14.16 0.35 -5.03
CA GLU A 494 14.92 0.28 -3.78
C GLU A 494 15.26 1.69 -3.29
N VAL A 495 15.25 1.89 -1.96
CA VAL A 495 15.71 3.12 -1.32
C VAL A 495 16.73 2.75 -0.25
N GLY A 496 17.97 3.20 -0.40
CA GLY A 496 19.05 2.84 0.51
C GLY A 496 19.36 1.34 0.56
N GLY A 497 19.09 0.59 -0.52
CA GLY A 497 19.22 -0.87 -0.57
C GLY A 497 18.04 -1.63 0.05
N ALA A 498 17.00 -0.93 0.51
CA ALA A 498 15.76 -1.52 0.99
C ALA A 498 14.71 -1.56 -0.13
N PRO A 499 14.23 -2.74 -0.55
CA PRO A 499 13.20 -2.86 -1.56
C PRO A 499 11.90 -2.20 -1.10
N THR A 500 11.20 -1.55 -2.03
CA THR A 500 9.92 -0.88 -1.73
C THR A 500 8.91 -1.08 -2.87
N THR A 501 7.69 -0.61 -2.69
CA THR A 501 6.63 -0.69 -3.70
C THR A 501 6.00 0.69 -3.84
N ALA A 502 5.59 1.04 -5.05
CA ALA A 502 4.98 2.33 -5.34
C ALA A 502 3.45 2.23 -5.46
N PRO A 503 2.67 2.75 -4.52
CA PRO A 503 1.23 2.90 -4.68
C PRO A 503 0.84 4.12 -5.53
N SER A 504 1.76 5.06 -5.77
CA SER A 504 1.51 6.23 -6.60
C SER A 504 2.71 6.61 -7.47
N LEU A 505 2.40 7.25 -8.59
CA LEU A 505 3.38 7.65 -9.60
C LEU A 505 2.86 8.87 -10.37
N ALA A 506 3.73 9.82 -10.68
CA ALA A 506 3.42 10.99 -11.48
C ALA A 506 4.60 11.42 -12.35
N VAL A 507 4.33 11.85 -13.58
CA VAL A 507 5.27 12.61 -14.39
C VAL A 507 5.11 14.09 -14.05
N ALA A 508 6.12 14.69 -13.43
CA ALA A 508 6.09 16.11 -13.10
C ALA A 508 6.31 16.98 -14.35
N PRO A 509 5.81 18.24 -14.36
CA PRO A 509 5.97 19.16 -15.50
C PRO A 509 7.43 19.37 -15.94
N GLN A 510 8.38 19.23 -15.01
CA GLN A 510 9.83 19.34 -15.28
C GLN A 510 10.43 18.08 -15.95
N GLY A 511 9.62 17.08 -16.26
CA GLY A 511 10.06 15.82 -16.86
C GLY A 511 10.75 14.87 -15.87
N HIS A 512 10.47 15.00 -14.58
CA HIS A 512 10.91 14.07 -13.54
C HIS A 512 9.79 13.07 -13.24
N LEU A 513 10.16 11.85 -12.85
CA LEU A 513 9.22 10.87 -12.35
C LEU A 513 9.14 10.96 -10.82
N LEU A 514 7.96 11.24 -10.28
CA LEU A 514 7.67 11.18 -8.85
C LEU A 514 7.09 9.82 -8.51
N VAL A 515 7.64 9.19 -7.48
CA VAL A 515 7.20 7.86 -7.03
C VAL A 515 6.92 7.91 -5.54
N GLY A 516 5.65 7.81 -5.16
CA GLY A 516 5.29 7.63 -3.76
C GLY A 516 5.38 6.18 -3.35
N THR A 517 5.95 5.90 -2.18
CA THR A 517 6.27 4.53 -1.73
C THR A 517 5.41 4.07 -0.55
N VAL A 518 5.33 2.76 -0.34
CA VAL A 518 4.57 2.16 0.78
C VAL A 518 5.19 2.46 2.14
N ASP A 519 6.46 2.78 2.18
CA ASP A 519 7.21 3.15 3.40
C ASP A 519 7.24 4.67 3.66
N GLY A 520 6.38 5.42 2.97
CA GLY A 520 6.14 6.84 3.26
C GLY A 520 7.11 7.81 2.61
N ARG A 521 8.03 7.36 1.77
CA ARG A 521 8.99 8.19 1.04
C ARG A 521 8.46 8.59 -0.33
N ILE A 522 8.92 9.73 -0.84
CA ILE A 522 8.65 10.17 -2.20
C ILE A 522 9.99 10.26 -2.92
N LEU A 523 10.13 9.51 -4.01
CA LEU A 523 11.33 9.52 -4.83
C LEU A 523 11.12 10.46 -6.01
N GLU A 524 12.04 11.39 -6.18
CA GLU A 524 12.16 12.19 -7.40
C GLU A 524 13.25 11.59 -8.29
N CYS A 525 12.85 11.07 -9.42
CA CYS A 525 13.72 10.35 -10.33
C CYS A 525 13.96 11.14 -11.62
N SER A 526 15.21 11.26 -12.06
CA SER A 526 15.51 11.81 -13.36
C SER A 526 15.24 10.78 -14.46
N LEU A 527 14.49 11.21 -15.45
CA LEU A 527 14.33 10.48 -16.69
C LEU A 527 15.47 10.96 -17.62
N ARG A 528 16.55 10.18 -17.73
CA ARG A 528 17.59 10.48 -18.74
C ARG A 528 17.00 10.11 -20.10
N ARG A 529 16.87 11.10 -20.97
CA ARG A 529 16.55 10.91 -22.37
C ARG A 529 17.74 10.32 -23.13
#